data_151d89ca33262ac71d127d537844753a
#
_entry.id   151d89ca33262ac71d127d537844753a
#
_cell.length_a   1.000
_cell.length_b   1.000
_cell.length_c   1.000
_cell.angle_alpha   90.00
_cell.angle_beta   90.00
_cell.angle_gamma   90.00
#
_symmetry.space_group_name_H-M   'P 1'
#
loop_
_entity.id
_entity.type
_entity.pdbx_description
1 polymer ?
#
loop_
_entity_poly.entity_id
_entity_poly.type
_entity_poly.pdbx_seq_one_letter_code
_entity_poly.pdbx_strand_id
1 'polypeptide(L)'
;SANAARRHMTATLNMNGAMNSQLSIVGQLRNEFLGLYSIYAAQNFLRAVVDIGGELENQKIAMASILQDEGKATTIFNQIKKLAVASPFGVMDLNQYAKQLSAYSIPYNELYDTMKRLADISAGVGVDMGRIILAYGQRKAAKFLKGTELRQLTEANIPMVDKLAERFSKLEGRIVSAGEVLDMISKKKVTFEDVKDVLWELTDDGGMFNNMQEV
;
A
#
# COMPACT_ATOMS: atom_id res chain seq x y z
N SER A 1 64.30 -21.31 -38.83
CA SER A 1 63.39 -21.70 -37.74
C SER A 1 63.49 -20.81 -36.50
N ALA A 2 64.67 -20.39 -36.04
CA ALA A 2 64.80 -19.50 -34.86
C ALA A 2 64.27 -18.08 -35.11
N ASN A 3 64.41 -17.53 -36.32
CA ASN A 3 63.87 -16.21 -36.68
C ASN A 3 62.37 -16.17 -36.80
N ALA A 4 61.68 -17.25 -37.14
CA ALA A 4 60.24 -17.35 -37.17
C ALA A 4 59.68 -17.37 -35.75
N ALA A 5 60.31 -18.11 -34.85
CA ALA A 5 59.91 -18.15 -33.43
C ALA A 5 60.06 -16.78 -32.75
N ARG A 6 61.13 -16.06 -33.00
CA ARG A 6 61.32 -14.68 -32.49
C ARG A 6 60.24 -13.71 -33.00
N ARG A 7 59.92 -13.76 -34.30
CA ARG A 7 58.88 -12.91 -34.90
C ARG A 7 57.51 -13.21 -34.28
N HIS A 8 57.17 -14.47 -34.08
CA HIS A 8 55.93 -14.85 -33.40
C HIS A 8 55.90 -14.37 -31.94
N MET A 9 56.98 -14.52 -31.21
CA MET A 9 57.08 -14.07 -29.83
C MET A 9 56.96 -12.54 -29.71
N THR A 10 57.61 -11.77 -30.60
CA THR A 10 57.51 -10.31 -30.64
C THR A 10 56.08 -9.86 -31.01
N ALA A 11 55.43 -10.53 -31.95
CA ALA A 11 54.04 -10.24 -32.32
C ALA A 11 53.07 -10.52 -31.14
N THR A 12 53.27 -11.61 -30.42
CA THR A 12 52.44 -11.96 -29.24
C THR A 12 52.63 -10.97 -28.09
N LEU A 13 53.86 -10.52 -27.83
CA LEU A 13 54.18 -9.52 -26.81
C LEU A 13 53.55 -8.15 -27.15
N ASN A 14 53.61 -7.75 -28.44
CA ASN A 14 52.98 -6.50 -28.89
C ASN A 14 51.45 -6.58 -28.83
N MET A 15 50.86 -7.72 -29.15
CA MET A 15 49.40 -7.94 -28.99
C MET A 15 48.98 -7.88 -27.52
N ASN A 16 49.72 -8.49 -26.62
CA ASN A 16 49.43 -8.44 -25.18
C ASN A 16 49.61 -7.02 -24.63
N GLY A 17 50.61 -6.26 -25.09
CA GLY A 17 50.78 -4.85 -24.72
C GLY A 17 49.63 -3.97 -25.20
N ALA A 18 49.16 -4.16 -26.44
CA ALA A 18 48.01 -3.44 -26.99
C ALA A 18 46.70 -3.83 -26.28
N MET A 19 46.53 -5.10 -25.97
CA MET A 19 45.34 -5.57 -25.25
C MET A 19 45.28 -5.06 -23.82
N ASN A 20 46.44 -5.02 -23.13
CA ASN A 20 46.52 -4.45 -21.78
C ASN A 20 46.23 -2.93 -21.76
N SER A 21 46.73 -2.19 -22.76
CA SER A 21 46.42 -0.75 -22.88
C SER A 21 44.93 -0.50 -23.19
N GLN A 22 44.31 -1.32 -24.03
CA GLN A 22 42.86 -1.24 -24.29
C GLN A 22 42.04 -1.57 -23.05
N LEU A 23 42.41 -2.60 -22.29
CA LEU A 23 41.76 -2.94 -21.02
C LEU A 23 41.91 -1.82 -19.98
N SER A 24 43.05 -1.14 -19.96
CA SER A 24 43.29 0.03 -19.11
C SER A 24 42.38 1.20 -19.49
N ILE A 25 42.25 1.50 -20.78
CA ILE A 25 41.34 2.56 -21.27
C ILE A 25 39.90 2.24 -20.99
N VAL A 26 39.45 1.00 -21.21
CA VAL A 26 38.08 0.56 -20.87
C VAL A 26 37.83 0.66 -19.37
N GLY A 27 38.81 0.32 -18.54
CA GLY A 27 38.74 0.46 -17.09
C GLY A 27 38.60 1.92 -16.63
N GLN A 28 39.38 2.84 -17.25
CA GLN A 28 39.29 4.28 -16.98
C GLN A 28 37.93 4.84 -17.41
N LEU A 29 37.48 4.55 -18.63
CA LEU A 29 36.16 4.98 -19.13
C LEU A 29 35.01 4.46 -18.24
N ARG A 30 35.11 3.20 -17.78
CA ARG A 30 34.14 2.64 -16.87
C ARG A 30 34.08 3.41 -15.53
N ASN A 31 35.25 3.72 -14.97
CA ASN A 31 35.34 4.44 -13.70
C ASN A 31 34.85 5.89 -13.82
N GLU A 32 35.17 6.57 -14.93
CA GLU A 32 34.64 7.91 -15.22
C GLU A 32 33.12 7.89 -15.42
N PHE A 33 32.61 6.90 -16.17
CA PHE A 33 31.19 6.76 -16.40
C PHE A 33 30.43 6.44 -15.08
N LEU A 34 30.98 5.52 -14.26
CA LEU A 34 30.40 5.22 -12.94
C LEU A 34 30.47 6.44 -12.00
N GLY A 35 31.54 7.23 -12.07
CA GLY A 35 31.67 8.48 -11.32
C GLY A 35 30.60 9.50 -11.71
N LEU A 36 30.42 9.74 -13.01
CA LEU A 36 29.41 10.66 -13.53
C LEU A 36 28.00 10.16 -13.22
N TYR A 37 27.74 8.85 -13.40
CA TYR A 37 26.46 8.25 -13.08
C TYR A 37 26.13 8.35 -11.58
N SER A 38 27.13 8.13 -10.72
CA SER A 38 26.94 8.23 -9.26
C SER A 38 26.66 9.67 -8.81
N ILE A 39 27.31 10.67 -9.41
CA ILE A 39 27.06 12.10 -9.12
C ILE A 39 25.64 12.49 -9.58
N TYR A 40 25.26 12.10 -10.79
CA TYR A 40 23.93 12.37 -11.32
C TYR A 40 22.81 11.67 -10.50
N ALA A 41 23.04 10.41 -10.15
CA ALA A 41 22.14 9.64 -9.31
C ALA A 41 22.02 10.25 -7.89
N ALA A 42 23.14 10.68 -7.30
CA ALA A 42 23.16 11.33 -6.00
C ALA A 42 22.42 12.68 -6.01
N GLN A 43 22.59 13.49 -7.05
CA GLN A 43 21.89 14.77 -7.20
C GLN A 43 20.37 14.57 -7.36
N ASN A 44 19.98 13.60 -8.18
CA ASN A 44 18.56 13.27 -8.35
C ASN A 44 17.96 12.69 -7.07
N PHE A 45 18.70 11.84 -6.36
CA PHE A 45 18.29 11.31 -5.06
C PHE A 45 18.11 12.43 -4.03
N LEU A 46 19.04 13.38 -3.92
CA LEU A 46 18.94 14.51 -3.01
C LEU A 46 17.73 15.41 -3.33
N ARG A 47 17.51 15.70 -4.62
CA ARG A 47 16.30 16.44 -5.04
C ARG A 47 15.03 15.70 -4.67
N ALA A 48 14.95 14.40 -4.99
CA ALA A 48 13.80 13.58 -4.65
C ALA A 48 13.56 13.53 -3.13
N VAL A 49 14.61 13.46 -2.32
CA VAL A 49 14.49 13.49 -0.84
C VAL A 49 13.97 14.84 -0.34
N VAL A 50 14.44 15.95 -0.93
CA VAL A 50 13.96 17.30 -0.57
C VAL A 50 12.51 17.49 -0.99
N ASP A 51 12.16 17.11 -2.21
CA ASP A 51 10.78 17.22 -2.74
C ASP A 51 9.80 16.35 -1.93
N ILE A 52 10.18 15.09 -1.65
CA ILE A 52 9.38 14.19 -0.80
C ILE A 52 9.29 14.74 0.64
N GLY A 53 10.37 15.28 1.19
CA GLY A 53 10.37 15.87 2.54
C GLY A 53 9.41 17.03 2.66
N GLY A 54 9.40 17.94 1.68
CA GLY A 54 8.47 19.07 1.61
C GLY A 54 7.02 18.60 1.46
N GLU A 55 6.77 17.62 0.62
CA GLU A 55 5.43 17.05 0.43
C GLU A 55 4.93 16.35 1.71
N LEU A 56 5.77 15.58 2.38
CA LEU A 56 5.43 14.93 3.64
C LEU A 56 5.08 15.93 4.75
N GLU A 57 5.79 17.06 4.83
CA GLU A 57 5.47 18.12 5.78
C GLU A 57 4.12 18.78 5.45
N ASN A 58 3.86 19.06 4.18
CA ASN A 58 2.54 19.55 3.72
C ASN A 58 1.41 18.60 4.06
N GLN A 59 1.63 17.30 3.91
CA GLN A 59 0.63 16.28 4.29
C GLN A 59 0.35 16.27 5.79
N LYS A 60 1.38 16.44 6.61
CA LYS A 60 1.25 16.54 8.08
C LYS A 60 0.48 17.81 8.49
N ILE A 61 0.80 18.96 7.88
CA ILE A 61 0.08 20.22 8.11
C ILE A 61 -1.40 20.09 7.72
N ALA A 62 -1.69 19.49 6.56
CA ALA A 62 -3.06 19.23 6.12
C ALA A 62 -3.82 18.32 7.11
N MET A 63 -3.17 17.28 7.62
CA MET A 63 -3.74 16.41 8.64
C MET A 63 -4.00 17.16 9.95
N ALA A 64 -3.08 18.03 10.38
CA ALA A 64 -3.26 18.87 11.58
C ALA A 64 -4.46 19.80 11.44
N SER A 65 -4.69 20.37 10.27
CA SER A 65 -5.86 21.17 9.97
C SER A 65 -7.18 20.38 10.04
N ILE A 66 -7.18 19.15 9.52
CA ILE A 66 -8.37 18.27 9.55
C ILE A 66 -8.68 17.83 10.98
N LEU A 67 -7.67 17.42 11.75
CA LEU A 67 -7.82 16.93 13.10
C LEU A 67 -7.91 18.06 14.14
N GLN A 68 -7.61 19.31 13.75
CA GLN A 68 -7.49 20.50 14.60
C GLN A 68 -6.55 20.26 15.80
N ASP A 69 -5.49 19.46 15.60
CA ASP A 69 -4.57 19.04 16.64
C ASP A 69 -3.26 18.54 16.02
N GLU A 70 -2.16 19.27 16.24
CA GLU A 70 -0.83 18.91 15.73
C GLU A 70 -0.27 17.63 16.36
N GLY A 71 -0.56 17.38 17.63
CA GLY A 71 -0.10 16.19 18.34
C GLY A 71 -0.74 14.92 17.76
N LYS A 72 -2.05 14.96 17.52
CA LYS A 72 -2.79 13.89 16.86
C LYS A 72 -2.30 13.69 15.43
N ALA A 73 -2.10 14.75 14.66
CA ALA A 73 -1.58 14.67 13.30
C ALA A 73 -0.19 14.04 13.27
N THR A 74 0.70 14.42 14.18
CA THR A 74 2.04 13.84 14.31
C THR A 74 1.98 12.34 14.63
N THR A 75 1.09 11.95 15.53
CA THR A 75 0.91 10.56 15.95
C THR A 75 0.41 9.72 14.76
N ILE A 76 -0.65 10.13 14.09
CA ILE A 76 -1.19 9.44 12.89
C ILE A 76 -0.13 9.38 11.80
N PHE A 77 0.58 10.48 11.53
CA PHE A 77 1.62 10.51 10.52
C PHE A 77 2.75 9.50 10.79
N ASN A 78 3.17 9.36 12.06
CA ASN A 78 4.17 8.38 12.44
C ASN A 78 3.64 6.93 12.33
N GLN A 79 2.38 6.69 12.63
CA GLN A 79 1.73 5.39 12.41
C GLN A 79 1.64 5.05 10.92
N ILE A 80 1.27 6.02 10.07
CA ILE A 80 1.24 5.89 8.61
C ILE A 80 2.62 5.53 8.06
N LYS A 81 3.69 6.18 8.53
CA LYS A 81 5.06 5.85 8.10
C LYS A 81 5.42 4.41 8.46
N LYS A 82 5.05 3.93 9.64
CA LYS A 82 5.28 2.53 10.04
C LYS A 82 4.51 1.56 9.15
N LEU A 83 3.25 1.87 8.87
CA LEU A 83 2.43 1.04 7.98
C LEU A 83 2.99 1.02 6.55
N ALA A 84 3.47 2.15 6.03
CA ALA A 84 4.08 2.23 4.71
C ALA A 84 5.37 1.38 4.59
N VAL A 85 6.14 1.24 5.68
CA VAL A 85 7.33 0.38 5.70
C VAL A 85 6.97 -1.10 5.73
N ALA A 86 5.87 -1.46 6.38
CA ALA A 86 5.43 -2.83 6.58
C ALA A 86 4.44 -3.33 5.51
N SER A 87 4.10 -2.51 4.51
CA SER A 87 3.05 -2.82 3.54
C SER A 87 3.41 -2.35 2.12
N PRO A 88 2.73 -2.82 1.07
CA PRO A 88 2.98 -2.38 -0.30
C PRO A 88 2.46 -0.96 -0.59
N PHE A 89 1.89 -0.27 0.39
CA PHE A 89 1.27 1.05 0.20
C PHE A 89 2.25 2.19 0.45
N GLY A 90 2.26 3.18 -0.43
CA GLY A 90 3.09 4.39 -0.28
C GLY A 90 2.61 5.29 0.86
N VAL A 91 3.55 5.97 1.55
CA VAL A 91 3.22 6.88 2.65
C VAL A 91 2.29 8.01 2.22
N MET A 92 2.41 8.49 0.98
CA MET A 92 1.58 9.55 0.42
C MET A 92 0.13 9.08 0.23
N ASP A 93 -0.05 7.88 -0.33
CA ASP A 93 -1.36 7.28 -0.53
C ASP A 93 -2.06 7.03 0.82
N LEU A 94 -1.33 6.45 1.78
CA LEU A 94 -1.86 6.20 3.12
C LEU A 94 -2.26 7.50 3.84
N ASN A 95 -1.50 8.59 3.67
CA ASN A 95 -1.91 9.90 4.19
C ASN A 95 -3.20 10.40 3.55
N GLN A 96 -3.34 10.25 2.24
CA GLN A 96 -4.57 10.62 1.53
C GLN A 96 -5.75 9.79 2.01
N TYR A 97 -5.56 8.49 2.22
CA TYR A 97 -6.58 7.59 2.74
C TYR A 97 -6.99 7.95 4.17
N ALA A 98 -6.04 8.33 5.04
CA ALA A 98 -6.35 8.81 6.38
C ALA A 98 -7.19 10.11 6.36
N LYS A 99 -6.87 11.04 5.44
CA LYS A 99 -7.68 12.25 5.25
C LYS A 99 -9.09 11.93 4.75
N GLN A 100 -9.24 10.98 3.83
CA GLN A 100 -10.55 10.53 3.35
C GLN A 100 -11.37 9.90 4.47
N LEU A 101 -10.77 9.01 5.27
CA LEU A 101 -11.45 8.40 6.41
C LEU A 101 -11.89 9.45 7.45
N SER A 102 -11.03 10.46 7.72
CA SER A 102 -11.39 11.60 8.57
C SER A 102 -12.57 12.39 8.01
N ALA A 103 -12.60 12.63 6.69
CA ALA A 103 -13.73 13.29 6.03
C ALA A 103 -15.05 12.49 6.13
N TYR A 104 -14.98 11.17 6.21
CA TYR A 104 -16.10 10.31 6.54
C TYR A 104 -16.42 10.24 8.04
N SER A 105 -15.83 11.12 8.84
CA SER A 105 -16.02 11.22 10.29
C SER A 105 -15.62 9.94 11.04
N ILE A 106 -14.60 9.22 10.58
CA ILE A 106 -13.96 8.18 11.38
C ILE A 106 -13.28 8.86 12.57
N PRO A 107 -13.57 8.46 13.82
CA PRO A 107 -12.94 9.05 14.99
C PRO A 107 -11.41 8.87 14.97
N TYR A 108 -10.68 9.85 15.49
CA TYR A 108 -9.22 9.80 15.52
C TYR A 108 -8.65 8.50 16.14
N ASN A 109 -9.23 8.06 17.24
CA ASN A 109 -8.81 6.84 17.94
C ASN A 109 -9.06 5.54 17.16
N GLU A 110 -9.93 5.57 16.13
CA GLU A 110 -10.21 4.43 15.26
C GLU A 110 -9.51 4.55 13.90
N LEU A 111 -8.96 5.74 13.57
CA LEU A 111 -8.50 6.08 12.23
C LEU A 111 -7.39 5.14 11.73
N TYR A 112 -6.38 4.90 12.55
CA TYR A 112 -5.26 4.03 12.20
C TYR A 112 -5.68 2.56 12.08
N ASP A 113 -6.43 2.05 13.05
CA ASP A 113 -6.92 0.67 13.03
C ASP A 113 -7.84 0.42 11.83
N THR A 114 -8.78 1.34 11.57
CA THR A 114 -9.61 1.28 10.37
C THR A 114 -8.77 1.24 9.10
N MET A 115 -7.78 2.12 8.98
CA MET A 115 -6.92 2.18 7.81
C MET A 115 -6.12 0.88 7.62
N LYS A 116 -5.53 0.34 8.69
CA LYS A 116 -4.79 -0.93 8.66
C LYS A 116 -5.68 -2.08 8.18
N ARG A 117 -6.88 -2.21 8.74
CA ARG A 117 -7.84 -3.25 8.36
C ARG A 117 -8.30 -3.15 6.90
N LEU A 118 -8.56 -1.93 6.43
CA LEU A 118 -8.91 -1.73 5.01
C LEU A 118 -7.72 -2.00 4.08
N ALA A 119 -6.48 -1.79 4.54
CA ALA A 119 -5.27 -2.19 3.84
C ALA A 119 -5.14 -3.72 3.76
N ASP A 120 -5.40 -4.43 4.86
CA ASP A 120 -5.43 -5.90 4.90
C ASP A 120 -6.46 -6.46 3.90
N ILE A 121 -7.66 -5.91 3.88
CA ILE A 121 -8.71 -6.30 2.92
C ILE A 121 -8.25 -6.02 1.49
N SER A 122 -7.74 -4.82 1.22
CA SER A 122 -7.24 -4.42 -0.11
C SER A 122 -6.16 -5.38 -0.62
N ALA A 123 -5.18 -5.71 0.22
CA ALA A 123 -4.13 -6.65 -0.10
C ALA A 123 -4.68 -8.08 -0.34
N GLY A 124 -5.59 -8.53 0.52
CA GLY A 124 -6.18 -9.86 0.45
C GLY A 124 -7.07 -10.11 -0.77
N VAL A 125 -7.81 -9.08 -1.20
CA VAL A 125 -8.69 -9.19 -2.38
C VAL A 125 -8.04 -8.71 -3.69
N GLY A 126 -6.87 -8.05 -3.61
CA GLY A 126 -6.18 -7.49 -4.78
C GLY A 126 -6.90 -6.31 -5.42
N VAL A 127 -7.65 -5.53 -4.64
CA VAL A 127 -8.42 -4.36 -5.09
C VAL A 127 -7.79 -3.08 -4.53
N ASP A 128 -7.78 -2.02 -5.33
CA ASP A 128 -7.27 -0.71 -4.91
C ASP A 128 -7.87 -0.24 -3.58
N MET A 129 -7.01 0.17 -2.65
CA MET A 129 -7.41 0.56 -1.29
C MET A 129 -8.36 1.77 -1.30
N GLY A 130 -8.21 2.70 -2.22
CA GLY A 130 -9.09 3.87 -2.36
C GLY A 130 -10.53 3.47 -2.68
N ARG A 131 -10.73 2.40 -3.47
CA ARG A 131 -12.06 1.85 -3.75
C ARG A 131 -12.69 1.23 -2.49
N ILE A 132 -11.90 0.52 -1.69
CA ILE A 132 -12.38 -0.07 -0.43
C ILE A 132 -12.76 1.05 0.55
N ILE A 133 -11.92 2.07 0.70
CA ILE A 133 -12.18 3.23 1.56
C ILE A 133 -13.42 4.00 1.12
N LEU A 134 -13.60 4.20 -0.18
CA LEU A 134 -14.80 4.85 -0.72
C LEU A 134 -16.07 4.06 -0.38
N ALA A 135 -16.06 2.75 -0.62
CA ALA A 135 -17.17 1.87 -0.28
C ALA A 135 -17.48 1.89 1.22
N TYR A 136 -16.44 1.83 2.07
CA TYR A 136 -16.56 1.90 3.52
C TYR A 136 -17.13 3.25 3.99
N GLY A 137 -16.59 4.37 3.51
CA GLY A 137 -17.02 5.72 3.91
C GLY A 137 -18.43 6.04 3.46
N GLN A 138 -18.81 5.65 2.25
CA GLN A 138 -20.20 5.78 1.78
C GLN A 138 -21.18 4.98 2.65
N ARG A 139 -20.76 3.82 3.19
CA ARG A 139 -21.54 3.02 4.14
C ARG A 139 -21.82 3.78 5.42
N LYS A 140 -20.78 4.36 6.01
CA LYS A 140 -20.91 5.12 7.25
C LYS A 140 -21.89 6.29 7.09
N ALA A 141 -21.84 7.00 5.96
CA ALA A 141 -22.74 8.11 5.68
C ALA A 141 -24.20 7.68 5.47
N ALA A 142 -24.44 6.49 4.90
CA ALA A 142 -25.78 6.02 4.54
C ALA A 142 -26.54 5.29 5.66
N LYS A 143 -25.88 4.96 6.78
CA LYS A 143 -26.40 4.21 7.94
C LYS A 143 -26.81 2.76 7.64
N PHE A 144 -27.32 2.43 6.47
CA PHE A 144 -27.76 1.09 6.07
C PHE A 144 -27.08 0.63 4.80
N LEU A 145 -26.82 -0.68 4.70
CA LEU A 145 -26.31 -1.30 3.47
C LEU A 145 -27.42 -1.28 2.40
N LYS A 146 -27.07 -0.84 1.20
CA LYS A 146 -27.94 -0.89 0.02
C LYS A 146 -27.39 -1.87 -1.00
N GLY A 147 -28.22 -2.33 -1.93
CA GLY A 147 -27.81 -3.28 -2.96
C GLY A 147 -26.67 -2.80 -3.87
N THR A 148 -26.61 -1.49 -4.14
CA THR A 148 -25.52 -0.89 -4.95
C THR A 148 -24.17 -1.03 -4.28
N GLU A 149 -24.13 -0.86 -2.98
CA GLU A 149 -22.91 -0.90 -2.21
C GLU A 149 -22.51 -2.32 -1.80
N LEU A 150 -23.51 -3.19 -1.58
CA LEU A 150 -23.26 -4.62 -1.51
C LEU A 150 -22.55 -5.11 -2.76
N ARG A 151 -23.00 -4.65 -3.95
CA ARG A 151 -22.37 -4.99 -5.21
C ARG A 151 -20.91 -4.54 -5.26
N GLN A 152 -20.58 -3.32 -4.82
CA GLN A 152 -19.20 -2.83 -4.76
C GLN A 152 -18.30 -3.73 -3.88
N LEU A 153 -18.79 -4.18 -2.73
CA LEU A 153 -18.06 -5.09 -1.84
C LEU A 153 -17.91 -6.48 -2.47
N THR A 154 -18.97 -6.99 -3.12
CA THR A 154 -18.96 -8.28 -3.79
C THR A 154 -18.06 -8.26 -5.04
N GLU A 155 -18.09 -7.19 -5.84
CA GLU A 155 -17.19 -6.98 -6.98
C GLU A 155 -15.71 -6.85 -6.53
N ALA A 156 -15.48 -6.44 -5.29
CA ALA A 156 -14.18 -6.46 -4.65
C ALA A 156 -13.82 -7.83 -4.04
N ASN A 157 -14.55 -8.91 -4.37
CA ASN A 157 -14.35 -10.26 -3.84
C ASN A 157 -14.44 -10.38 -2.31
N ILE A 158 -15.15 -9.47 -1.65
CA ILE A 158 -15.43 -9.57 -0.22
C ILE A 158 -16.70 -10.42 -0.03
N PRO A 159 -16.65 -11.56 0.69
CA PRO A 159 -17.78 -12.47 0.86
C PRO A 159 -18.81 -11.92 1.87
N MET A 160 -19.31 -10.69 1.62
CA MET A 160 -20.11 -9.93 2.58
C MET A 160 -21.43 -10.63 2.92
N VAL A 161 -22.14 -11.18 1.93
CA VAL A 161 -23.45 -11.82 2.15
C VAL A 161 -23.30 -13.05 3.01
N ASP A 162 -22.32 -13.90 2.71
CA ASP A 162 -22.10 -15.15 3.45
C ASP A 162 -21.66 -14.85 4.90
N LYS A 163 -20.79 -13.86 5.08
CA LYS A 163 -20.35 -13.46 6.42
C LYS A 163 -21.45 -12.79 7.24
N LEU A 164 -22.31 -12.00 6.62
CA LEU A 164 -23.52 -11.49 7.28
C LEU A 164 -24.47 -12.64 7.67
N ALA A 165 -24.63 -13.65 6.80
CA ALA A 165 -25.46 -14.81 7.12
C ALA A 165 -24.89 -15.62 8.30
N GLU A 166 -23.58 -15.84 8.34
CA GLU A 166 -22.90 -16.47 9.49
C GLU A 166 -23.11 -15.66 10.77
N ARG A 167 -22.91 -14.34 10.71
CA ARG A 167 -23.08 -13.44 11.85
C ARG A 167 -24.51 -13.43 12.38
N PHE A 168 -25.49 -13.22 11.51
CA PHE A 168 -26.90 -13.22 11.93
C PHE A 168 -27.35 -14.59 12.44
N SER A 169 -26.83 -15.68 11.87
CA SER A 169 -27.09 -17.02 12.39
C SER A 169 -26.61 -17.18 13.83
N LYS A 170 -25.42 -16.66 14.15
CA LYS A 170 -24.88 -16.67 15.53
C LYS A 170 -25.74 -15.80 16.46
N LEU A 171 -26.16 -14.61 16.02
CA LEU A 171 -26.94 -13.68 16.83
C LEU A 171 -28.35 -14.17 17.09
N GLU A 172 -29.01 -14.80 16.11
CA GLU A 172 -30.38 -15.28 16.19
C GLU A 172 -30.51 -16.72 16.74
N GLY A 173 -29.39 -17.44 16.86
CA GLY A 173 -29.40 -18.85 17.29
C GLY A 173 -30.10 -19.80 16.31
N ARG A 174 -30.23 -19.40 15.02
CA ARG A 174 -30.83 -20.17 13.94
C ARG A 174 -30.04 -19.99 12.65
N ILE A 175 -30.23 -20.84 11.67
CA ILE A 175 -29.64 -20.67 10.36
C ILE A 175 -30.32 -19.49 9.64
N VAL A 176 -29.56 -18.48 9.26
CA VAL A 176 -29.96 -17.38 8.37
C VAL A 176 -29.31 -17.61 7.02
N SER A 177 -30.12 -17.70 5.97
CA SER A 177 -29.64 -17.95 4.61
C SER A 177 -29.16 -16.67 3.92
N ALA A 178 -28.33 -16.83 2.87
CA ALA A 178 -27.91 -15.71 2.01
C ALA A 178 -29.14 -14.97 1.40
N GLY A 179 -30.20 -15.70 1.06
CA GLY A 179 -31.45 -15.10 0.57
C GLY A 179 -32.14 -14.22 1.59
N GLU A 180 -32.16 -14.63 2.87
CA GLU A 180 -32.70 -13.80 3.96
C GLU A 180 -31.86 -12.54 4.16
N VAL A 181 -30.53 -12.64 4.08
CA VAL A 181 -29.64 -11.47 4.17
C VAL A 181 -29.93 -10.47 3.04
N LEU A 182 -30.11 -10.93 1.82
CA LEU A 182 -30.48 -10.07 0.68
C LEU A 182 -31.84 -9.39 0.89
N ASP A 183 -32.81 -10.11 1.44
CA ASP A 183 -34.12 -9.53 1.84
C ASP A 183 -33.95 -8.47 2.94
N MET A 184 -33.14 -8.76 3.97
CA MET A 184 -32.82 -7.80 5.04
C MET A 184 -32.14 -6.52 4.47
N ILE A 185 -31.23 -6.66 3.52
CA ILE A 185 -30.60 -5.52 2.84
C ILE A 185 -31.64 -4.69 2.08
N SER A 186 -32.53 -5.36 1.32
CA SER A 186 -33.60 -4.67 0.57
C SER A 186 -34.54 -3.88 1.48
N LYS A 187 -34.79 -4.40 2.67
CA LYS A 187 -35.61 -3.80 3.72
C LYS A 187 -34.88 -2.82 4.64
N LYS A 188 -33.61 -2.49 4.32
CA LYS A 188 -32.72 -1.58 5.10
C LYS A 188 -32.55 -2.02 6.57
N LYS A 189 -32.49 -3.31 6.81
CA LYS A 189 -32.28 -3.89 8.15
C LYS A 189 -30.80 -4.14 8.46
N VAL A 190 -29.92 -4.20 7.46
CA VAL A 190 -28.48 -4.37 7.66
C VAL A 190 -27.84 -2.99 7.84
N THR A 191 -27.27 -2.77 9.01
CA THR A 191 -26.69 -1.50 9.43
C THR A 191 -25.24 -1.35 8.97
N PHE A 192 -24.68 -0.14 9.10
CA PHE A 192 -23.25 0.07 8.93
C PHE A 192 -22.42 -0.76 9.92
N GLU A 193 -22.86 -0.85 11.17
CA GLU A 193 -22.14 -1.60 12.21
C GLU A 193 -22.09 -3.10 11.88
N ASP A 194 -23.14 -3.68 11.32
CA ASP A 194 -23.12 -5.08 10.87
C ASP A 194 -22.04 -5.30 9.78
N VAL A 195 -21.93 -4.38 8.84
CA VAL A 195 -20.90 -4.42 7.79
C VAL A 195 -19.50 -4.22 8.37
N LYS A 196 -19.34 -3.25 9.28
CA LYS A 196 -18.09 -2.97 9.98
C LYS A 196 -17.63 -4.21 10.74
N ASP A 197 -18.51 -4.81 11.52
CA ASP A 197 -18.19 -5.99 12.31
C ASP A 197 -17.75 -7.17 11.44
N VAL A 198 -18.41 -7.41 10.30
CA VAL A 198 -17.96 -8.42 9.33
C VAL A 198 -16.56 -8.12 8.78
N LEU A 199 -16.27 -6.86 8.40
CA LEU A 199 -14.95 -6.46 7.92
C LEU A 199 -13.90 -6.65 9.03
N TRP A 200 -14.23 -6.38 10.29
CA TRP A 200 -13.36 -6.59 11.43
C TRP A 200 -13.11 -8.07 11.69
N GLU A 201 -14.15 -8.92 11.67
CA GLU A 201 -14.00 -10.38 11.77
C GLU A 201 -13.09 -10.95 10.67
N LEU A 202 -13.12 -10.39 9.46
CA LEU A 202 -12.25 -10.80 8.35
C LEU A 202 -10.77 -10.41 8.55
N THR A 203 -10.49 -9.42 9.39
CA THR A 203 -9.14 -8.88 9.64
C THR A 203 -8.63 -9.12 11.05
N ASP A 204 -9.45 -9.65 11.95
CA ASP A 204 -9.04 -10.08 13.28
C ASP A 204 -8.17 -11.36 13.25
N ASP A 205 -7.58 -11.72 14.37
CA ASP A 205 -6.77 -12.93 14.50
C ASP A 205 -7.54 -14.18 14.05
N GLY A 206 -6.99 -14.89 13.07
CA GLY A 206 -7.61 -16.01 12.41
C GLY A 206 -8.62 -15.64 11.31
N GLY A 207 -8.85 -14.37 11.05
CA GLY A 207 -9.65 -13.88 9.93
C GLY A 207 -8.97 -14.11 8.58
N MET A 208 -9.78 -14.17 7.52
CA MET A 208 -9.34 -14.46 6.15
C MET A 208 -8.27 -13.47 5.64
N PHE A 209 -8.33 -12.22 6.07
CA PHE A 209 -7.46 -11.14 5.61
C PHE A 209 -6.51 -10.61 6.71
N ASN A 210 -6.38 -11.35 7.84
CA ASN A 210 -5.50 -10.92 8.92
C ASN A 210 -4.05 -10.71 8.44
N ASN A 211 -3.51 -9.52 8.66
CA ASN A 211 -2.15 -9.11 8.30
C ASN A 211 -1.76 -9.33 6.81
N MET A 212 -2.72 -9.38 5.91
CA MET A 212 -2.46 -9.58 4.48
C MET A 212 -1.67 -8.43 3.82
N GLN A 213 -1.66 -7.26 4.43
CA GLN A 213 -0.87 -6.11 3.97
C GLN A 213 0.60 -6.16 4.43
N GLU A 214 0.98 -7.07 5.33
CA GLU A 214 2.36 -7.18 5.82
C GLU A 214 3.26 -7.86 4.77
N VAL A 215 4.44 -7.22 4.46
CA VAL A 215 5.41 -7.66 3.45
C VAL A 215 6.70 -8.09 4.13
#